data_849830ecb4e8ce2cf9444232ce17e370
#
_entry.id   849830ecb4e8ce2cf9444232ce17e370
#
_cell.length_a   1.000
_cell.length_b   1.000
_cell.length_c   1.000
_cell.angle_alpha   90.00
_cell.angle_beta   90.00
_cell.angle_gamma   90.00
#
_symmetry.space_group_name_H-M   'P 1'
#
loop_
_entity.id
_entity.type
_entity.pdbx_description
1 polymer ?
#
loop_
_entity_poly.entity_id
_entity_poly.type
_entity_poly.pdbx_seq_one_letter_code
_entity_poly.pdbx_strand_id
1 'polypeptide(L)'
;MSDSQLVQVTNTVGAITTNVYFVLIIGVFSMRLAGHLEASRWIGLSSLLIVLPLLYLLVNAFRTDRPAIYLLWLGLMILFLIVELLIDYVLRLEFRSVRWATILYVMFFFGDTGGMIGVAAQAGKWWTTATAVMFLIMAALAFVQRANTGL
;
A
#
# COMPACT_ATOMS: atom_id res chain seq x y z
N MET A 1 -22.28 14.27 -13.39
CA MET A 1 -21.52 14.50 -12.16
C MET A 1 -20.67 15.73 -12.40
N SER A 2 -20.75 16.74 -11.53
CA SER A 2 -19.89 17.92 -11.64
C SER A 2 -18.44 17.57 -11.25
N ASP A 3 -17.46 18.37 -11.72
CA ASP A 3 -16.05 18.14 -11.40
C ASP A 3 -15.79 18.16 -9.90
N SER A 4 -16.48 19.02 -9.15
CA SER A 4 -16.40 19.08 -7.70
C SER A 4 -16.90 17.79 -7.01
N GLN A 5 -17.97 17.18 -7.53
CA GLN A 5 -18.47 15.90 -7.04
C GLN A 5 -17.49 14.76 -7.37
N LEU A 6 -16.90 14.77 -8.56
CA LEU A 6 -15.89 13.78 -8.94
C LEU A 6 -14.65 13.87 -8.03
N VAL A 7 -14.18 15.08 -7.71
CA VAL A 7 -13.07 15.32 -6.79
C VAL A 7 -13.39 14.76 -5.40
N GLN A 8 -14.59 15.01 -4.87
CA GLN A 8 -14.98 14.51 -3.55
C GLN A 8 -15.08 12.98 -3.52
N VAL A 9 -15.68 12.37 -4.55
CA VAL A 9 -15.77 10.92 -4.66
C VAL A 9 -14.39 10.29 -4.75
N THR A 10 -13.51 10.81 -5.61
CA THR A 10 -12.14 10.27 -5.74
C THR A 10 -11.33 10.43 -4.47
N ASN A 11 -11.47 11.51 -3.71
CA ASN A 11 -10.84 11.68 -2.40
C ASN A 11 -11.29 10.60 -1.42
N THR A 12 -12.60 10.37 -1.33
CA THR A 12 -13.17 9.36 -0.43
C THR A 12 -12.74 7.94 -0.85
N VAL A 13 -12.81 7.62 -2.14
CA VAL A 13 -12.33 6.33 -2.67
C VAL A 13 -10.84 6.15 -2.36
N GLY A 14 -10.00 7.18 -2.55
CA GLY A 14 -8.59 7.14 -2.23
C GLY A 14 -8.32 6.84 -0.76
N ALA A 15 -9.03 7.52 0.14
CA ALA A 15 -8.90 7.30 1.57
C ALA A 15 -9.34 5.89 1.99
N ILE A 16 -10.48 5.39 1.49
CA ILE A 16 -10.97 4.03 1.77
C ILE A 16 -9.96 3.00 1.22
N THR A 17 -9.53 3.14 -0.03
CA THR A 17 -8.57 2.24 -0.68
C THR A 17 -7.29 2.14 0.14
N THR A 18 -6.74 3.27 0.57
CA THR A 18 -5.53 3.33 1.39
C THR A 18 -5.72 2.61 2.73
N ASN A 19 -6.80 2.91 3.44
CA ASN A 19 -7.03 2.29 4.75
C ASN A 19 -7.31 0.78 4.64
N VAL A 20 -8.06 0.34 3.63
CA VAL A 20 -8.26 -1.09 3.35
C VAL A 20 -6.93 -1.78 3.07
N TYR A 21 -6.07 -1.18 2.25
CA TYR A 21 -4.74 -1.71 2.00
C TYR A 21 -3.92 -1.86 3.29
N PHE A 22 -3.87 -0.84 4.16
CA PHE A 22 -3.15 -0.94 5.43
C PHE A 22 -3.70 -2.02 6.35
N VAL A 23 -5.04 -2.19 6.42
CA VAL A 23 -5.66 -3.27 7.19
C VAL A 23 -5.21 -4.64 6.66
N LEU A 24 -5.18 -4.82 5.35
CA LEU A 24 -4.73 -6.07 4.74
C LEU A 24 -3.25 -6.35 5.06
N ILE A 25 -2.37 -5.36 4.93
CA ILE A 25 -0.94 -5.53 5.22
C ILE A 25 -0.68 -5.77 6.72
N ILE A 26 -1.39 -5.08 7.61
CA ILE A 26 -1.37 -5.36 9.05
C ILE A 26 -1.80 -6.81 9.30
N GLY A 27 -2.85 -7.28 8.62
CA GLY A 27 -3.30 -8.67 8.64
C GLY A 27 -2.21 -9.65 8.19
N VAL A 28 -1.52 -9.35 7.08
CA VAL A 28 -0.40 -10.16 6.57
C VAL A 28 0.69 -10.31 7.63
N PHE A 29 1.16 -9.21 8.22
CA PHE A 29 2.21 -9.26 9.23
C PHE A 29 1.75 -9.96 10.51
N SER A 30 0.53 -9.71 10.96
CA SER A 30 -0.04 -10.35 12.16
C SER A 30 -0.16 -11.86 11.98
N MET A 31 -0.65 -12.34 10.83
CA MET A 31 -0.76 -13.76 10.53
C MET A 31 0.61 -14.44 10.42
N ARG A 32 1.61 -13.76 9.85
CA ARG A 32 3.00 -14.27 9.82
C ARG A 32 3.58 -14.40 11.23
N LEU A 33 3.38 -13.42 12.09
CA LEU A 33 3.85 -13.46 13.48
C LEU A 33 3.14 -14.55 14.29
N ALA A 34 1.87 -14.83 14.00
CA ALA A 34 1.11 -15.92 14.61
C ALA A 34 1.45 -17.32 14.02
N GLY A 35 2.34 -17.42 13.02
CA GLY A 35 2.71 -18.68 12.37
C GLY A 35 1.74 -19.18 11.30
N HIS A 36 0.69 -18.40 10.97
CA HIS A 36 -0.30 -18.75 9.96
C HIS A 36 0.12 -18.29 8.55
N LEU A 37 1.17 -18.91 8.00
CA LEU A 37 1.78 -18.51 6.73
C LEU A 37 0.83 -18.61 5.53
N GLU A 38 -0.03 -19.62 5.51
CA GLU A 38 -1.00 -19.81 4.42
C GLU A 38 -2.06 -18.69 4.42
N ALA A 39 -2.64 -18.38 5.59
CA ALA A 39 -3.58 -17.27 5.74
C ALA A 39 -2.94 -15.93 5.33
N SER A 40 -1.71 -15.69 5.76
CA SER A 40 -0.94 -14.50 5.35
C SER A 40 -0.79 -14.41 3.83
N ARG A 41 -0.52 -15.52 3.15
CA ARG A 41 -0.38 -15.56 1.69
C ARG A 41 -1.69 -15.20 0.98
N TRP A 42 -2.83 -15.73 1.46
CA TRP A 42 -4.14 -15.41 0.88
C TRP A 42 -4.52 -13.94 1.09
N ILE A 43 -4.25 -13.38 2.27
CA ILE A 43 -4.49 -11.96 2.54
C ILE A 43 -3.59 -11.10 1.63
N GLY A 44 -2.30 -11.46 1.48
CA GLY A 44 -1.37 -10.78 0.59
C GLY A 44 -1.83 -10.82 -0.88
N LEU A 45 -2.33 -11.98 -1.35
CA LEU A 45 -2.89 -12.08 -2.69
C LEU A 45 -4.13 -11.19 -2.86
N SER A 46 -4.98 -11.11 -1.83
CA SER A 46 -6.16 -10.22 -1.83
C SER A 46 -5.77 -8.75 -1.88
N SER A 47 -4.63 -8.36 -1.30
CA SER A 47 -4.14 -6.96 -1.34
C SER A 47 -3.80 -6.50 -2.76
N LEU A 48 -3.47 -7.42 -3.67
CA LEU A 48 -3.22 -7.07 -5.07
C LEU A 48 -4.46 -6.55 -5.80
N LEU A 49 -5.67 -6.88 -5.34
CA LEU A 49 -6.92 -6.35 -5.90
C LEU A 49 -7.05 -4.83 -5.69
N ILE A 50 -6.27 -4.25 -4.78
CA ILE A 50 -6.19 -2.81 -4.56
C ILE A 50 -5.71 -2.07 -5.83
N VAL A 51 -5.05 -2.75 -6.75
CA VAL A 51 -4.66 -2.15 -8.04
C VAL A 51 -5.88 -1.60 -8.81
N LEU A 52 -7.05 -2.24 -8.70
CA LEU A 52 -8.25 -1.82 -9.42
C LEU A 52 -8.74 -0.41 -9.02
N PRO A 53 -9.02 -0.14 -7.72
CA PRO A 53 -9.37 1.21 -7.31
C PRO A 53 -8.21 2.22 -7.52
N LEU A 54 -6.95 1.81 -7.45
CA LEU A 54 -5.82 2.71 -7.74
C LEU A 54 -5.80 3.13 -9.22
N LEU A 55 -6.08 2.22 -10.15
CA LEU A 55 -6.21 2.55 -11.58
C LEU A 55 -7.39 3.50 -11.81
N TYR A 56 -8.53 3.27 -11.15
CA TYR A 56 -9.65 4.19 -11.20
C TYR A 56 -9.26 5.60 -10.71
N LEU A 57 -8.54 5.70 -9.60
CA LEU A 57 -8.04 6.98 -9.07
C LEU A 57 -7.06 7.63 -10.04
N LEU A 58 -6.14 6.86 -10.64
CA LEU A 58 -5.14 7.36 -11.58
C LEU A 58 -5.79 7.95 -12.83
N VAL A 59 -6.77 7.25 -13.44
CA VAL A 59 -7.50 7.74 -14.61
C VAL A 59 -8.26 9.04 -14.30
N ASN A 60 -8.91 9.11 -13.14
CA ASN A 60 -9.65 10.31 -12.75
C ASN A 60 -8.74 11.46 -12.28
N ALA A 61 -7.52 11.16 -11.82
CA ALA A 61 -6.56 12.18 -11.46
C ALA A 61 -6.14 13.05 -12.64
N PHE A 62 -6.03 12.46 -13.85
CA PHE A 62 -5.78 13.21 -15.08
C PHE A 62 -6.97 14.10 -15.48
N ARG A 63 -8.20 13.70 -15.17
CA ARG A 63 -9.41 14.47 -15.47
C ARG A 63 -9.66 15.63 -14.50
N THR A 64 -9.13 15.53 -13.29
CA THR A 64 -9.34 16.50 -12.21
C THR A 64 -8.11 17.36 -11.94
N ASP A 65 -7.16 17.41 -12.88
CA ASP A 65 -5.91 18.20 -12.80
C ASP A 65 -5.20 18.08 -11.45
N ARG A 66 -5.04 16.84 -10.95
CA ARG A 66 -4.35 16.58 -9.69
C ARG A 66 -2.87 16.93 -9.80
N PRO A 67 -2.25 17.42 -8.71
CA PRO A 67 -0.83 17.74 -8.71
C PRO A 67 0.03 16.50 -9.03
N ALA A 68 1.16 16.73 -9.69
CA ALA A 68 2.08 15.66 -10.11
C ALA A 68 2.50 14.72 -8.96
N ILE A 69 2.61 15.25 -7.75
CA ILE A 69 2.94 14.45 -6.56
C ILE A 69 1.86 13.39 -6.24
N TYR A 70 0.59 13.71 -6.46
CA TYR A 70 -0.51 12.76 -6.28
C TYR A 70 -0.43 11.61 -7.30
N LEU A 71 -0.15 11.95 -8.57
CA LEU A 71 0.07 10.97 -9.63
C LEU A 71 1.30 10.09 -9.33
N LEU A 72 2.35 10.68 -8.80
CA LEU A 72 3.55 9.96 -8.39
C LEU A 72 3.24 8.92 -7.30
N TRP A 73 2.50 9.28 -6.26
CA TRP A 73 2.12 8.35 -5.18
C TRP A 73 1.27 7.19 -5.70
N LEU A 74 0.28 7.47 -6.54
CA LEU A 74 -0.53 6.39 -7.15
C LEU A 74 0.31 5.49 -8.06
N GLY A 75 1.17 6.09 -8.88
CA GLY A 75 2.04 5.36 -9.79
C GLY A 75 3.04 4.46 -9.06
N LEU A 76 3.67 4.96 -8.00
CA LEU A 76 4.60 4.18 -7.17
C LEU A 76 3.89 3.01 -6.50
N MET A 77 2.68 3.23 -5.97
CA MET A 77 1.90 2.17 -5.33
C MET A 77 1.48 1.09 -6.34
N ILE A 78 1.01 1.47 -7.53
CA ILE A 78 0.68 0.51 -8.59
C ILE A 78 1.94 -0.28 -9.00
N LEU A 79 3.05 0.41 -9.21
CA LEU A 79 4.32 -0.22 -9.56
C LEU A 79 4.76 -1.20 -8.46
N PHE A 80 4.64 -0.82 -7.18
CA PHE A 80 4.97 -1.69 -6.06
C PHE A 80 4.13 -2.96 -6.06
N LEU A 81 2.80 -2.86 -6.23
CA LEU A 81 1.91 -4.03 -6.30
C LEU A 81 2.24 -4.96 -7.48
N ILE A 82 2.64 -4.40 -8.64
CA ILE A 82 3.09 -5.19 -9.79
C ILE A 82 4.40 -5.92 -9.47
N VAL A 83 5.36 -5.22 -8.86
CA VAL A 83 6.63 -5.81 -8.44
C VAL A 83 6.41 -6.93 -7.42
N GLU A 84 5.54 -6.71 -6.41
CA GLU A 84 5.17 -7.71 -5.41
C GLU A 84 4.53 -8.94 -6.06
N LEU A 85 3.58 -8.73 -6.99
CA LEU A 85 2.97 -9.82 -7.76
C LEU A 85 4.02 -10.64 -8.51
N LEU A 86 4.94 -9.97 -9.22
CA LEU A 86 5.97 -10.63 -10.00
C LEU A 86 6.94 -11.40 -9.12
N ILE A 87 7.45 -10.79 -8.06
CA ILE A 87 8.49 -11.38 -7.21
C ILE A 87 7.94 -12.51 -6.34
N ASP A 88 6.85 -12.25 -5.62
CA ASP A 88 6.36 -13.18 -4.60
C ASP A 88 5.45 -14.27 -5.17
N TYR A 89 4.70 -14.00 -6.25
CA TYR A 89 3.69 -14.93 -6.75
C TYR A 89 4.04 -15.56 -8.10
N VAL A 90 4.62 -14.81 -9.03
CA VAL A 90 4.95 -15.32 -10.38
C VAL A 90 6.33 -15.98 -10.39
N LEU A 91 7.37 -15.23 -10.07
CA LEU A 91 8.76 -15.69 -10.13
C LEU A 91 9.20 -16.43 -8.87
N ARG A 92 8.51 -16.20 -7.74
CA ARG A 92 8.81 -16.80 -6.43
C ARG A 92 10.29 -16.67 -6.05
N LEU A 93 10.85 -15.49 -6.28
CA LEU A 93 12.26 -15.22 -6.05
C LEU A 93 12.56 -15.07 -4.55
N GLU A 94 13.56 -15.81 -4.08
CA GLU A 94 14.10 -15.65 -2.71
C GLU A 94 15.09 -14.46 -2.64
N PHE A 95 14.65 -13.26 -3.08
CA PHE A 95 15.49 -12.06 -3.09
C PHE A 95 15.88 -11.59 -1.68
N ARG A 96 15.15 -12.04 -0.66
CA ARG A 96 15.38 -11.68 0.75
C ARG A 96 16.73 -12.18 1.29
N SER A 97 17.36 -13.15 0.61
CA SER A 97 18.73 -13.57 0.90
C SER A 97 19.77 -12.54 0.45
N VAL A 98 19.40 -11.62 -0.45
CA VAL A 98 20.31 -10.60 -0.98
C VAL A 98 20.08 -9.27 -0.25
N ARG A 99 21.00 -8.88 0.61
CA ARG A 99 20.88 -7.74 1.53
C ARG A 99 20.48 -6.42 0.83
N TRP A 100 21.14 -6.07 -0.28
CA TRP A 100 20.85 -4.82 -0.98
C TRP A 100 19.45 -4.83 -1.62
N ALA A 101 19.00 -5.98 -2.16
CA ALA A 101 17.67 -6.12 -2.74
C ALA A 101 16.58 -5.96 -1.68
N THR A 102 16.80 -6.54 -0.48
CA THR A 102 15.93 -6.35 0.67
C THR A 102 15.84 -4.89 1.10
N ILE A 103 16.98 -4.17 1.15
CA ILE A 103 17.01 -2.75 1.51
C ILE A 103 16.20 -1.92 0.49
N LEU A 104 16.41 -2.14 -0.81
CA LEU A 104 15.67 -1.44 -1.86
C LEU A 104 14.18 -1.73 -1.80
N TYR A 105 13.79 -3.00 -1.58
CA TYR A 105 12.39 -3.38 -1.42
C TYR A 105 11.74 -2.68 -0.22
N VAL A 106 12.42 -2.67 0.93
CA VAL A 106 11.93 -2.00 2.15
C VAL A 106 11.81 -0.49 1.95
N MET A 107 12.79 0.15 1.32
CA MET A 107 12.73 1.58 0.99
C MET A 107 11.56 1.88 0.05
N PHE A 108 11.35 1.05 -0.96
CA PHE A 108 10.24 1.20 -1.89
C PHE A 108 8.90 1.01 -1.19
N PHE A 109 8.75 -0.05 -0.38
CA PHE A 109 7.56 -0.32 0.42
C PHE A 109 7.18 0.83 1.37
N PHE A 110 8.14 1.39 2.11
CA PHE A 110 7.85 2.52 3.01
C PHE A 110 7.67 3.84 2.25
N GLY A 111 8.30 4.00 1.10
CA GLY A 111 8.14 5.17 0.24
C GLY A 111 6.76 5.26 -0.37
N ASP A 112 6.26 4.18 -0.95
CA ASP A 112 4.94 4.14 -1.58
C ASP A 112 3.81 4.17 -0.54
N THR A 113 3.91 3.37 0.53
CA THR A 113 2.93 3.37 1.62
C THR A 113 2.88 4.72 2.34
N GLY A 114 4.02 5.38 2.56
CA GLY A 114 4.09 6.75 3.06
C GLY A 114 3.41 7.75 2.13
N GLY A 115 3.58 7.61 0.81
CA GLY A 115 2.89 8.41 -0.21
C GLY A 115 1.37 8.26 -0.16
N MET A 116 0.87 7.06 0.16
CA MET A 116 -0.57 6.81 0.28
C MET A 116 -1.22 7.57 1.45
N ILE A 117 -0.48 7.98 2.47
CA ILE A 117 -0.97 8.92 3.49
C ILE A 117 -1.37 10.24 2.82
N GLY A 118 -0.58 10.71 1.86
CA GLY A 118 -0.87 11.91 1.07
C GLY A 118 -2.14 11.77 0.22
N VAL A 119 -2.41 10.59 -0.32
CA VAL A 119 -3.66 10.28 -1.04
C VAL A 119 -4.86 10.35 -0.09
N ALA A 120 -4.78 9.72 1.08
CA ALA A 120 -5.84 9.75 2.08
C ALA A 120 -6.07 11.14 2.67
N ALA A 121 -5.03 11.98 2.75
CA ALA A 121 -5.11 13.35 3.26
C ALA A 121 -6.04 14.24 2.42
N GLN A 122 -6.25 13.92 1.14
CA GLN A 122 -7.19 14.64 0.29
C GLN A 122 -8.64 14.52 0.75
N ALA A 123 -8.97 13.49 1.52
CA ALA A 123 -10.32 13.30 2.08
C ALA A 123 -10.53 13.99 3.44
N GLY A 124 -9.47 14.54 4.05
CA GLY A 124 -9.55 15.34 5.27
C GLY A 124 -8.76 14.77 6.44
N LYS A 125 -8.72 15.57 7.53
CA LYS A 125 -7.86 15.31 8.71
C LYS A 125 -8.09 13.96 9.38
N TRP A 126 -9.32 13.51 9.50
CA TRP A 126 -9.65 12.22 10.12
C TRP A 126 -9.06 11.05 9.34
N TRP A 127 -9.17 11.09 8.02
CA TRP A 127 -8.59 10.08 7.13
C TRP A 127 -7.05 10.08 7.22
N THR A 128 -6.46 11.27 7.22
CA THR A 128 -5.00 11.42 7.39
C THR A 128 -4.53 10.80 8.69
N THR A 129 -5.20 11.12 9.81
CA THR A 129 -4.81 10.61 11.13
C THR A 129 -4.99 9.09 11.21
N ALA A 130 -6.13 8.57 10.75
CA ALA A 130 -6.37 7.13 10.74
C ALA A 130 -5.31 6.38 9.92
N THR A 131 -5.02 6.87 8.71
CA THR A 131 -4.01 6.28 7.83
C THR A 131 -2.61 6.35 8.43
N ALA A 132 -2.24 7.48 9.04
CA ALA A 132 -0.94 7.64 9.71
C ALA A 132 -0.78 6.68 10.90
N VAL A 133 -1.82 6.49 11.70
CA VAL A 133 -1.82 5.51 12.81
C VAL A 133 -1.65 4.10 12.27
N MET A 134 -2.40 3.72 11.23
CA MET A 134 -2.26 2.40 10.60
C MET A 134 -0.87 2.18 10.01
N PHE A 135 -0.28 3.22 9.39
CA PHE A 135 1.09 3.17 8.89
C PHE A 135 2.09 2.87 10.01
N LEU A 136 1.95 3.53 11.17
CA LEU A 136 2.83 3.30 12.32
C LEU A 136 2.67 1.88 12.89
N ILE A 137 1.44 1.37 12.98
CA ILE A 137 1.16 -0.02 13.40
C ILE A 137 1.81 -1.00 12.43
N MET A 138 1.61 -0.79 11.12
CA MET A 138 2.21 -1.62 10.08
C MET A 138 3.75 -1.61 10.16
N ALA A 139 4.36 -0.43 10.31
CA ALA A 139 5.79 -0.28 10.45
C ALA A 139 6.32 -1.02 11.68
N ALA A 140 5.67 -0.88 12.84
CA ALA A 140 6.02 -1.58 14.06
C ALA A 140 5.98 -3.12 13.86
N LEU A 141 4.91 -3.64 13.24
CA LEU A 141 4.78 -5.07 12.94
C LEU A 141 5.86 -5.57 11.97
N ALA A 142 6.22 -4.77 10.96
CA ALA A 142 7.29 -5.11 10.03
C ALA A 142 8.65 -5.23 10.75
N PHE A 143 8.96 -4.29 11.66
CA PHE A 143 10.19 -4.36 12.48
C PHE A 143 10.18 -5.54 13.44
N VAL A 144 9.06 -5.82 14.12
CA VAL A 144 8.93 -6.98 15.02
C VAL A 144 9.11 -8.28 14.23
N GLN A 145 8.51 -8.38 13.06
CA GLN A 145 8.69 -9.55 12.19
C GLN A 145 10.16 -9.72 11.81
N ARG A 146 10.84 -8.65 11.39
CA ARG A 146 12.26 -8.71 11.04
C ARG A 146 13.13 -9.15 12.23
N ALA A 147 12.86 -8.64 13.43
CA ALA A 147 13.58 -9.01 14.64
C ALA A 147 13.43 -10.51 14.99
N ASN A 148 12.23 -11.07 14.75
CA ASN A 148 11.93 -12.48 15.05
C ASN A 148 12.42 -13.47 13.99
N THR A 149 12.46 -13.05 12.71
CA THR A 149 12.83 -13.94 11.60
C THR A 149 14.28 -13.79 11.17
N GLY A 150 14.97 -12.76 11.61
CA GLY A 150 16.37 -12.49 11.23
C GLY A 150 16.54 -12.05 9.77
N LEU A 151 15.45 -11.76 9.08
CA LEU A 151 15.41 -11.37 7.66
C LEU A 151 15.26 -9.86 7.49
#